data_2d8d3379e5752418ff1d7fa9bfa28fc5
#
_entry.id   2d8d3379e5752418ff1d7fa9bfa28fc5
#
_cell.length_a   1.000
_cell.length_b   1.000
_cell.length_c   1.000
_cell.angle_alpha   90.00
_cell.angle_beta   90.00
_cell.angle_gamma   90.00
#
_symmetry.space_group_name_H-M   'P 1'
#
loop_
_entity.id
_entity.type
_entity.pdbx_description
1 polymer ?
#
loop_
_entity_poly.entity_id
_entity_poly.type
_entity_poly.pdbx_seq_one_letter_code
_entity_poly.pdbx_strand_id
1 'polypeptide(L)'
;MRAQFQLYHQMSFKMKKASLIIFLFFVLAEMLTAQIFNEKDKIVLRDFINKNENTASEDIGEVVAKAGKYFIGTEYVAHTLEVGDEEKLIVNLSGLDCTTFMETSLALARALKKGKLDEQTLVNELTAIRYRGGVLDGYVSRLHYTSDWVTDNVKKGIVADVTKSLGGERIVFNANIMSEKPELYKRLKNKPALVEKIKEIENSIKQREYYHIPVSKIEQAEDRIKAGDLIAITSTISGVDVNHVGIAVKRNGKTYFMHAPMAGKKVQISESTLGDYISGGRKNKGIMVLRPLEP
;
A
#
# COMPACT_ATOMS: atom_id res chain seq x y z
N MET A 1 6.87 -40.18 52.33
CA MET A 1 7.97 -39.32 51.88
C MET A 1 8.41 -39.56 50.44
N ARG A 2 8.71 -40.78 49.95
CA ARG A 2 9.18 -41.00 48.57
C ARG A 2 8.15 -40.63 47.47
N ALA A 3 6.86 -40.89 47.68
CA ALA A 3 5.81 -40.55 46.69
C ALA A 3 5.60 -39.04 46.48
N GLN A 4 5.67 -38.25 47.53
CA GLN A 4 5.56 -36.80 47.43
C GLN A 4 6.75 -36.15 46.71
N PHE A 5 7.96 -36.71 46.89
CA PHE A 5 9.16 -36.25 46.21
C PHE A 5 9.12 -36.52 44.69
N GLN A 6 8.57 -37.68 44.28
CA GLN A 6 8.37 -38.01 42.86
C GLN A 6 7.31 -37.10 42.20
N LEU A 7 6.21 -36.80 42.90
CA LEU A 7 5.18 -35.89 42.39
C LEU A 7 5.73 -34.46 42.16
N TYR A 8 6.52 -33.97 43.11
CA TYR A 8 7.15 -32.66 43.04
C TYR A 8 8.14 -32.56 41.85
N HIS A 9 8.92 -33.61 41.60
CA HIS A 9 9.85 -33.68 40.48
C HIS A 9 9.13 -33.76 39.13
N GLN A 10 8.02 -34.48 39.02
CA GLN A 10 7.22 -34.54 37.79
C GLN A 10 6.49 -33.23 37.51
N MET A 11 5.98 -32.53 38.52
CA MET A 11 5.37 -31.21 38.34
C MET A 11 6.39 -30.15 37.93
N SER A 12 7.57 -30.13 38.56
CA SER A 12 8.67 -29.20 38.20
C SER A 12 9.15 -29.41 36.75
N PHE A 13 9.24 -30.70 36.30
CA PHE A 13 9.64 -31.00 34.94
C PHE A 13 8.57 -30.64 33.91
N LYS A 14 7.28 -30.83 34.22
CA LYS A 14 6.16 -30.38 33.37
C LYS A 14 6.08 -28.86 33.27
N MET A 15 6.29 -28.12 34.38
CA MET A 15 6.33 -26.65 34.38
C MET A 15 7.51 -26.11 33.56
N LYS A 16 8.70 -26.70 33.68
CA LYS A 16 9.88 -26.32 32.86
C LYS A 16 9.68 -26.56 31.38
N LYS A 17 9.03 -27.69 31.01
CA LYS A 17 8.64 -27.96 29.60
C LYS A 17 7.61 -26.97 29.09
N ALA A 18 6.57 -26.67 29.87
CA ALA A 18 5.56 -25.69 29.49
C ALA A 18 6.16 -24.28 29.33
N SER A 19 7.04 -23.85 30.24
CA SER A 19 7.75 -22.57 30.13
C SER A 19 8.67 -22.49 28.90
N LEU A 20 9.36 -23.60 28.57
CA LEU A 20 10.21 -23.69 27.40
C LEU A 20 9.40 -23.64 26.10
N ILE A 21 8.23 -24.30 26.05
CA ILE A 21 7.32 -24.27 24.91
C ILE A 21 6.73 -22.86 24.72
N ILE A 22 6.32 -22.19 25.79
CA ILE A 22 5.82 -20.82 25.76
C ILE A 22 6.91 -19.87 25.31
N PHE A 23 8.16 -20.02 25.79
CA PHE A 23 9.30 -19.23 25.38
C PHE A 23 9.65 -19.47 23.90
N LEU A 24 9.62 -20.73 23.42
CA LEU A 24 9.80 -21.05 22.02
C LEU A 24 8.69 -20.44 21.13
N PHE A 25 7.43 -20.43 21.60
CA PHE A 25 6.33 -19.78 20.90
C PHE A 25 6.50 -18.26 20.83
N PHE A 26 7.00 -17.61 21.89
CA PHE A 26 7.32 -16.17 21.88
C PHE A 26 8.48 -15.87 20.93
N VAL A 27 9.54 -16.66 20.94
CA VAL A 27 10.70 -16.50 20.04
C VAL A 27 10.32 -16.79 18.58
N LEU A 28 9.45 -17.79 18.32
CA LEU A 28 8.92 -18.04 16.97
C LEU A 28 7.95 -16.92 16.50
N ALA A 29 7.16 -16.33 17.40
CA ALA A 29 6.28 -15.21 17.04
C ALA A 29 7.08 -13.95 16.67
N GLU A 30 8.21 -13.69 17.31
CA GLU A 30 9.13 -12.59 16.92
C GLU A 30 9.89 -12.89 15.61
N MET A 31 10.13 -14.16 15.25
CA MET A 31 10.75 -14.53 13.97
C MET A 31 9.79 -14.45 12.77
N LEU A 32 8.47 -14.39 13.00
CA LEU A 32 7.47 -14.42 11.92
C LEU A 32 7.16 -13.04 11.29
N THR A 33 7.69 -11.95 11.84
CA THR A 33 7.57 -10.63 11.23
C THR A 33 8.95 -10.05 10.91
N ALA A 34 9.67 -10.66 9.98
CA ALA A 34 10.90 -10.07 9.46
C ALA A 34 10.56 -8.79 8.67
N GLN A 35 10.38 -7.71 9.40
CA GLN A 35 10.26 -6.37 8.84
C GLN A 35 11.66 -5.76 8.66
N ILE A 36 11.82 -4.99 7.59
CA ILE A 36 13.01 -4.16 7.40
C ILE A 36 12.59 -2.71 7.63
N PHE A 37 13.02 -2.15 8.75
CA PHE A 37 12.78 -0.77 9.13
C PHE A 37 14.11 -0.22 9.68
N ASN A 38 14.84 0.50 8.85
CA ASN A 38 16.18 0.96 9.18
C ASN A 38 16.16 2.22 10.05
N GLU A 39 17.28 2.55 10.68
CA GLU A 39 17.37 3.69 11.61
C GLU A 39 17.12 5.06 10.92
N LYS A 40 17.48 5.21 9.65
CA LYS A 40 17.19 6.44 8.89
C LYS A 40 15.67 6.66 8.76
N ASP A 41 14.95 5.60 8.42
CA ASP A 41 13.48 5.66 8.28
C ASP A 41 12.79 5.87 9.62
N LYS A 42 13.33 5.33 10.72
CA LYS A 42 12.84 5.60 12.09
C LYS A 42 13.02 7.07 12.49
N ILE A 43 14.12 7.70 12.08
CA ILE A 43 14.33 9.14 12.29
C ILE A 43 13.27 9.95 11.52
N VAL A 44 13.01 9.60 10.26
CA VAL A 44 11.96 10.23 9.44
C VAL A 44 10.58 10.06 10.11
N LEU A 45 10.27 8.87 10.63
CA LEU A 45 9.01 8.64 11.33
C LEU A 45 8.87 9.52 12.58
N ARG A 46 9.91 9.60 13.39
CA ARG A 46 9.89 10.47 14.60
C ARG A 46 9.70 11.94 14.25
N ASP A 47 10.37 12.44 13.20
CA ASP A 47 10.19 13.82 12.73
C ASP A 47 8.76 14.05 12.22
N PHE A 48 8.21 13.06 11.48
CA PHE A 48 6.82 13.13 11.01
C PHE A 48 5.82 13.18 12.18
N ILE A 49 5.99 12.35 13.21
CA ILE A 49 5.14 12.33 14.41
C ILE A 49 5.13 13.71 15.07
N ASN A 50 6.32 14.25 15.35
CA ASN A 50 6.47 15.55 16.02
C ASN A 50 5.78 16.70 15.27
N LYS A 51 5.75 16.64 13.92
CA LYS A 51 5.12 17.66 13.08
C LYS A 51 3.60 17.52 12.92
N ASN A 52 3.01 16.39 13.34
CA ASN A 52 1.61 16.05 13.05
C ASN A 52 0.79 15.64 14.30
N GLU A 53 1.20 16.01 15.51
CA GLU A 53 0.56 15.58 16.78
C GLU A 53 -0.93 15.93 16.91
N ASN A 54 -1.44 16.93 16.20
CA ASN A 54 -2.79 17.49 16.40
C ASN A 54 -3.78 17.21 15.25
N THR A 55 -3.57 16.15 14.47
CA THR A 55 -4.38 15.88 13.26
C THR A 55 -5.58 14.97 13.48
N ALA A 56 -5.80 14.44 14.70
CA ALA A 56 -6.83 13.43 14.97
C ALA A 56 -8.27 13.88 14.68
N SER A 57 -8.58 15.18 14.80
CA SER A 57 -9.91 15.73 14.53
C SER A 57 -10.19 16.08 13.07
N GLU A 58 -9.19 16.01 12.20
CA GLU A 58 -9.32 16.34 10.78
C GLU A 58 -9.93 15.18 9.97
N ASP A 59 -10.55 15.46 8.82
CA ASP A 59 -10.97 14.44 7.86
C ASP A 59 -9.79 13.60 7.41
N ILE A 60 -9.97 12.27 7.30
CA ILE A 60 -8.90 11.36 6.93
C ILE A 60 -8.22 11.75 5.59
N GLY A 61 -8.99 12.25 4.62
CA GLY A 61 -8.44 12.70 3.34
C GLY A 61 -7.46 13.87 3.53
N GLU A 62 -7.78 14.86 4.36
CA GLU A 62 -6.88 15.96 4.66
C GLU A 62 -5.61 15.46 5.36
N VAL A 63 -5.72 14.47 6.27
CA VAL A 63 -4.55 13.86 6.92
C VAL A 63 -3.69 13.11 5.92
N VAL A 64 -4.28 12.37 4.96
CA VAL A 64 -3.56 11.71 3.85
C VAL A 64 -2.83 12.74 2.99
N ALA A 65 -3.51 13.83 2.63
CA ALA A 65 -2.87 14.91 1.85
C ALA A 65 -1.70 15.57 2.61
N LYS A 66 -1.83 15.75 3.93
CA LYS A 66 -0.74 16.26 4.79
C LYS A 66 0.43 15.28 4.86
N ALA A 67 0.14 14.00 5.09
CA ALA A 67 1.16 12.95 5.10
C ALA A 67 1.92 12.89 3.77
N GLY A 68 1.22 12.98 2.64
CA GLY A 68 1.86 13.05 1.33
C GLY A 68 2.73 14.30 1.15
N LYS A 69 2.26 15.48 1.58
CA LYS A 69 3.02 16.74 1.51
C LYS A 69 4.31 16.71 2.31
N TYR A 70 4.35 15.97 3.41
CA TYR A 70 5.57 15.77 4.21
C TYR A 70 6.71 15.18 3.38
N PHE A 71 6.40 14.29 2.43
CA PHE A 71 7.38 13.62 1.57
C PHE A 71 7.79 14.43 0.33
N ILE A 72 7.26 15.64 0.10
CA ILE A 72 7.68 16.45 -1.05
C ILE A 72 9.19 16.65 -1.02
N GLY A 73 9.85 16.32 -2.14
CA GLY A 73 11.32 16.37 -2.28
C GLY A 73 12.03 15.06 -1.95
N THR A 74 11.33 14.06 -1.33
CA THR A 74 11.90 12.72 -1.12
C THR A 74 12.24 12.07 -2.46
N GLU A 75 13.42 11.47 -2.54
CA GLU A 75 13.95 10.85 -3.76
C GLU A 75 13.05 9.73 -4.26
N TYR A 76 12.89 9.63 -5.59
CA TYR A 76 12.28 8.48 -6.25
C TYR A 76 13.26 7.30 -6.25
N VAL A 77 12.88 6.20 -5.63
CA VAL A 77 13.69 4.97 -5.62
C VAL A 77 12.79 3.79 -6.00
N ALA A 78 13.08 3.19 -7.17
CA ALA A 78 12.35 2.01 -7.63
C ALA A 78 12.81 0.74 -6.91
N HIS A 79 11.93 -0.28 -6.90
CA HIS A 79 12.22 -1.63 -6.42
C HIS A 79 12.62 -1.74 -4.94
N THR A 80 12.26 -0.77 -4.11
CA THR A 80 12.58 -0.78 -2.67
C THR A 80 11.98 -1.97 -1.91
N LEU A 81 10.93 -2.60 -2.46
CA LEU A 81 10.28 -3.78 -1.88
C LEU A 81 10.94 -5.11 -2.29
N GLU A 82 11.91 -5.11 -3.21
CA GLU A 82 12.54 -6.33 -3.76
C GLU A 82 13.83 -6.71 -3.00
N VAL A 83 13.83 -6.60 -1.67
CA VAL A 83 14.99 -6.92 -0.82
C VAL A 83 15.03 -8.41 -0.47
N GLY A 84 16.19 -9.05 -0.67
CA GLY A 84 16.39 -10.47 -0.36
C GLY A 84 15.60 -11.41 -1.28
N ASP A 85 15.48 -12.68 -0.87
CA ASP A 85 14.82 -13.73 -1.65
C ASP A 85 13.44 -14.10 -1.09
N GLU A 86 13.16 -13.76 0.15
CA GLU A 86 11.86 -13.94 0.80
C GLU A 86 11.08 -12.63 0.86
N GLU A 87 9.75 -12.74 0.82
CA GLU A 87 8.88 -11.58 1.01
C GLU A 87 8.96 -11.12 2.46
N LYS A 88 9.20 -9.82 2.64
CA LYS A 88 9.24 -9.15 3.94
C LYS A 88 8.52 -7.83 3.85
N LEU A 89 7.93 -7.38 4.95
CA LEU A 89 7.43 -6.02 5.00
C LEU A 89 8.62 -5.04 5.03
N ILE A 90 8.73 -4.25 3.99
CA ILE A 90 9.71 -3.16 3.91
C ILE A 90 9.03 -1.86 4.29
N VAL A 91 9.55 -1.16 5.29
CA VAL A 91 9.20 0.22 5.63
C VAL A 91 10.35 1.10 5.14
N ASN A 92 10.08 1.89 4.11
CA ASN A 92 11.03 2.85 3.56
C ASN A 92 10.34 4.22 3.51
N LEU A 93 10.88 5.20 4.23
CA LEU A 93 10.37 6.57 4.31
C LEU A 93 11.32 7.58 3.66
N SER A 94 12.49 7.12 3.23
CA SER A 94 13.57 7.96 2.69
C SER A 94 13.82 7.82 1.19
N GLY A 95 13.11 6.86 0.54
CA GLY A 95 13.17 6.65 -0.91
C GLY A 95 11.88 5.96 -1.37
N LEU A 96 11.07 6.62 -2.18
CA LEU A 96 9.70 6.20 -2.50
C LEU A 96 9.49 6.12 -4.01
N ASP A 97 8.83 5.06 -4.48
CA ASP A 97 8.16 5.03 -5.78
C ASP A 97 6.69 5.49 -5.65
N CYS A 98 5.94 5.51 -6.75
CA CYS A 98 4.55 5.98 -6.71
C CYS A 98 3.66 5.15 -5.80
N THR A 99 3.82 3.84 -5.78
CA THR A 99 3.00 2.94 -4.97
C THR A 99 3.36 3.05 -3.49
N THR A 100 4.65 2.97 -3.15
CA THR A 100 5.11 3.09 -1.77
C THR A 100 4.85 4.48 -1.19
N PHE A 101 4.91 5.54 -1.99
CA PHE A 101 4.48 6.89 -1.60
C PHE A 101 3.00 6.94 -1.20
N MET A 102 2.12 6.39 -2.05
CA MET A 102 0.67 6.37 -1.81
C MET A 102 0.34 5.53 -0.57
N GLU A 103 0.87 4.31 -0.48
CA GLU A 103 0.63 3.39 0.65
C GLU A 103 1.15 3.97 1.97
N THR A 104 2.36 4.53 1.97
CA THR A 104 2.97 5.12 3.17
C THR A 104 2.18 6.32 3.66
N SER A 105 1.74 7.21 2.76
CA SER A 105 0.92 8.37 3.12
C SER A 105 -0.42 7.96 3.74
N LEU A 106 -1.07 6.94 3.16
CA LEU A 106 -2.32 6.38 3.70
C LEU A 106 -2.10 5.70 5.06
N ALA A 107 -1.03 4.90 5.20
CA ALA A 107 -0.71 4.19 6.44
C ALA A 107 -0.42 5.15 7.61
N LEU A 108 0.37 6.19 7.36
CA LEU A 108 0.68 7.23 8.35
C LEU A 108 -0.59 7.98 8.78
N ALA A 109 -1.44 8.37 7.83
CA ALA A 109 -2.70 9.04 8.11
C ALA A 109 -3.62 8.17 8.98
N ARG A 110 -3.79 6.90 8.63
CA ARG A 110 -4.62 5.96 9.39
C ARG A 110 -4.06 5.71 10.80
N ALA A 111 -2.75 5.60 10.94
CA ALA A 111 -2.11 5.43 12.25
C ALA A 111 -2.29 6.67 13.14
N LEU A 112 -2.19 7.89 12.59
CA LEU A 112 -2.50 9.15 13.29
C LEU A 112 -3.97 9.18 13.75
N LYS A 113 -4.90 8.80 12.89
CA LYS A 113 -6.35 8.79 13.18
C LYS A 113 -6.71 7.77 14.27
N LYS A 114 -5.95 6.69 14.43
CA LYS A 114 -6.07 5.73 15.55
C LYS A 114 -5.56 6.28 16.88
N GLY A 115 -5.02 7.49 16.90
CA GLY A 115 -4.51 8.16 18.09
C GLY A 115 -3.20 7.58 18.63
N LYS A 116 -2.55 6.69 17.88
CA LYS A 116 -1.27 6.09 18.27
C LYS A 116 -0.41 5.86 17.02
N LEU A 117 0.47 6.81 16.72
CA LEU A 117 1.48 6.62 15.67
C LEU A 117 2.82 6.24 16.30
N ASP A 118 3.18 4.97 16.17
CA ASP A 118 4.49 4.41 16.51
C ASP A 118 4.94 3.45 15.39
N GLU A 119 6.16 2.89 15.53
CA GLU A 119 6.72 1.96 14.57
C GLU A 119 5.80 0.76 14.31
N GLN A 120 5.23 0.17 15.38
CA GLN A 120 4.38 -1.01 15.28
C GLN A 120 3.04 -0.70 14.59
N THR A 121 2.44 0.44 14.89
CA THR A 121 1.17 0.84 14.26
C THR A 121 1.36 1.11 12.78
N LEU A 122 2.47 1.78 12.38
CA LEU A 122 2.80 1.97 10.97
C LEU A 122 3.01 0.64 10.25
N VAL A 123 3.73 -0.30 10.86
CA VAL A 123 3.93 -1.66 10.35
C VAL A 123 2.61 -2.37 10.14
N ASN A 124 1.70 -2.30 11.11
CA ASN A 124 0.39 -2.93 11.02
C ASN A 124 -0.47 -2.32 9.89
N GLU A 125 -0.48 -0.98 9.76
CA GLU A 125 -1.22 -0.31 8.68
C GLU A 125 -0.63 -0.63 7.30
N LEU A 126 0.69 -0.60 7.13
CA LEU A 126 1.33 -0.98 5.87
C LEU A 126 1.06 -2.45 5.50
N THR A 127 1.08 -3.35 6.49
CA THR A 127 0.74 -4.76 6.27
C THR A 127 -0.71 -4.89 5.81
N ALA A 128 -1.63 -4.21 6.50
CA ALA A 128 -3.04 -4.21 6.16
C ALA A 128 -3.30 -3.69 4.74
N ILE A 129 -2.61 -2.63 4.32
CA ILE A 129 -2.78 -1.98 3.02
C ILE A 129 -2.14 -2.78 1.88
N ARG A 130 -0.93 -3.28 2.07
CA ARG A 130 -0.07 -3.85 1.02
C ARG A 130 -0.33 -5.31 0.72
N TYR A 131 -0.83 -6.06 1.70
CA TYR A 131 -1.00 -7.50 1.56
C TYR A 131 -2.46 -7.92 1.54
N ARG A 132 -2.75 -8.95 0.78
CA ARG A 132 -4.08 -9.54 0.60
C ARG A 132 -4.67 -9.97 1.94
N GLY A 133 -5.88 -9.48 2.23
CA GLY A 133 -6.53 -9.72 3.53
C GLY A 133 -5.76 -9.16 4.73
N GLY A 134 -4.74 -8.31 4.52
CA GLY A 134 -3.89 -7.77 5.58
C GLY A 134 -2.87 -8.76 6.14
N VAL A 135 -2.57 -9.85 5.44
CA VAL A 135 -1.66 -10.91 5.91
C VAL A 135 -0.48 -11.07 4.97
N LEU A 136 0.75 -10.94 5.50
CA LEU A 136 1.97 -11.25 4.78
C LEU A 136 2.16 -12.76 4.77
N ASP A 137 1.96 -13.39 3.62
CA ASP A 137 2.15 -14.82 3.36
C ASP A 137 2.86 -15.03 2.03
N GLY A 138 4.14 -14.68 2.01
CA GLY A 138 5.01 -14.77 0.84
C GLY A 138 4.65 -13.78 -0.28
N TYR A 139 5.39 -13.88 -1.40
CA TYR A 139 5.35 -12.94 -2.51
C TYR A 139 3.95 -12.73 -3.13
N VAL A 140 3.16 -13.80 -3.23
CA VAL A 140 1.83 -13.79 -3.87
C VAL A 140 0.77 -13.06 -3.03
N SER A 141 1.01 -12.92 -1.72
CA SER A 141 0.10 -12.16 -0.85
C SER A 141 0.21 -10.65 -1.05
N ARG A 142 1.32 -10.14 -1.57
CA ARG A 142 1.45 -8.73 -1.93
C ARG A 142 0.50 -8.37 -3.07
N LEU A 143 -0.18 -7.25 -2.96
CA LEU A 143 -1.15 -6.76 -3.95
C LEU A 143 -0.39 -6.06 -5.10
N HIS A 144 0.11 -6.86 -6.05
CA HIS A 144 0.99 -6.39 -7.14
C HIS A 144 0.28 -5.54 -8.19
N TYR A 145 -0.99 -5.84 -8.47
CA TYR A 145 -1.83 -5.08 -9.39
C TYR A 145 -2.66 -4.06 -8.61
N THR A 146 -2.71 -2.83 -9.11
CA THR A 146 -3.49 -1.78 -8.44
C THR A 146 -4.98 -2.09 -8.42
N SER A 147 -5.53 -2.70 -9.47
CA SER A 147 -6.93 -3.16 -9.50
C SER A 147 -7.24 -4.18 -8.41
N ASP A 148 -6.32 -5.08 -8.12
CA ASP A 148 -6.43 -6.05 -7.04
C ASP A 148 -6.28 -5.39 -5.67
N TRP A 149 -5.34 -4.45 -5.55
CA TRP A 149 -5.15 -3.60 -4.37
C TRP A 149 -6.44 -2.83 -4.03
N VAL A 150 -7.10 -2.25 -5.03
CA VAL A 150 -8.39 -1.56 -4.87
C VAL A 150 -9.44 -2.51 -4.33
N THR A 151 -9.64 -3.65 -4.97
CA THR A 151 -10.66 -4.63 -4.55
C THR A 151 -10.46 -5.07 -3.11
N ASP A 152 -9.23 -5.41 -2.73
CA ASP A 152 -8.92 -5.92 -1.39
C ASP A 152 -9.05 -4.81 -0.33
N ASN A 153 -8.57 -3.60 -0.62
CA ASN A 153 -8.64 -2.47 0.33
C ASN A 153 -10.07 -1.90 0.47
N VAL A 154 -10.92 -1.99 -0.56
CA VAL A 154 -12.36 -1.72 -0.44
C VAL A 154 -13.02 -2.76 0.47
N LYS A 155 -12.72 -4.06 0.26
CA LYS A 155 -13.26 -5.13 1.12
C LYS A 155 -12.84 -4.99 2.58
N LYS A 156 -11.63 -4.49 2.84
CA LYS A 156 -11.12 -4.22 4.22
C LYS A 156 -11.65 -2.94 4.85
N GLY A 157 -12.42 -2.12 4.10
CA GLY A 157 -12.90 -0.83 4.60
C GLY A 157 -11.79 0.22 4.77
N ILE A 158 -10.70 0.09 4.04
CA ILE A 158 -9.57 1.05 4.07
C ILE A 158 -9.83 2.22 3.13
N VAL A 159 -10.41 1.94 1.96
CA VAL A 159 -10.82 2.95 0.98
C VAL A 159 -12.21 2.62 0.42
N ALA A 160 -12.92 3.62 -0.09
CA ALA A 160 -14.10 3.45 -0.93
C ALA A 160 -13.73 3.76 -2.39
N ASP A 161 -14.11 2.88 -3.33
CA ASP A 161 -14.06 3.21 -4.76
C ASP A 161 -15.22 4.13 -5.10
N VAL A 162 -14.94 5.41 -5.26
CA VAL A 162 -15.94 6.44 -5.61
C VAL A 162 -16.00 6.72 -7.12
N THR A 163 -15.23 6.01 -7.92
CA THR A 163 -15.08 6.24 -9.36
C THR A 163 -16.41 6.21 -10.10
N LYS A 164 -17.25 5.20 -9.85
CA LYS A 164 -18.59 5.09 -10.47
C LYS A 164 -19.48 6.29 -10.13
N SER A 165 -19.51 6.69 -8.87
CA SER A 165 -20.34 7.82 -8.40
C SER A 165 -19.88 9.17 -8.96
N LEU A 166 -18.61 9.28 -9.35
CA LEU A 166 -18.03 10.45 -10.01
C LEU A 166 -18.29 10.48 -11.54
N GLY A 167 -19.00 9.50 -12.09
CA GLY A 167 -19.33 9.42 -13.52
C GLY A 167 -18.39 8.46 -14.29
N GLY A 168 -17.73 7.56 -13.58
CA GLY A 168 -16.88 6.54 -14.19
C GLY A 168 -17.66 5.54 -15.02
N GLU A 169 -17.04 5.06 -16.07
CA GLU A 169 -17.52 4.02 -16.99
C GLU A 169 -16.91 2.67 -16.64
N ARG A 170 -17.62 1.59 -16.98
CA ARG A 170 -17.11 0.23 -16.79
C ARG A 170 -15.84 -0.02 -17.59
N ILE A 171 -14.85 -0.64 -16.96
CA ILE A 171 -13.62 -1.07 -17.59
C ILE A 171 -13.33 -2.53 -17.23
N VAL A 172 -12.71 -3.26 -18.16
CA VAL A 172 -12.14 -4.59 -17.91
C VAL A 172 -10.63 -4.48 -17.93
N PHE A 173 -9.98 -4.97 -16.89
CA PHE A 173 -8.53 -5.08 -16.83
C PHE A 173 -8.07 -6.45 -17.29
N ASN A 174 -7.27 -6.48 -18.36
CA ASN A 174 -6.57 -7.68 -18.83
C ASN A 174 -5.14 -7.68 -18.26
N ALA A 175 -5.04 -7.62 -16.93
CA ALA A 175 -3.77 -7.66 -16.23
C ALA A 175 -3.14 -9.05 -16.37
N ASN A 176 -1.97 -9.15 -17.01
CA ASN A 176 -1.27 -10.43 -17.23
C ASN A 176 0.25 -10.27 -17.41
N ILE A 177 0.79 -9.07 -17.20
CA ILE A 177 2.21 -8.79 -17.46
C ILE A 177 3.15 -9.65 -16.60
N MET A 178 2.76 -9.99 -15.36
CA MET A 178 3.62 -10.74 -14.46
C MET A 178 3.71 -12.22 -14.84
N SER A 179 2.58 -12.83 -15.26
CA SER A 179 2.59 -14.23 -15.72
C SER A 179 3.14 -14.39 -17.14
N GLU A 180 2.94 -13.41 -18.03
CA GLU A 180 3.43 -13.42 -19.40
C GLU A 180 4.93 -13.10 -19.51
N LYS A 181 5.48 -12.32 -18.58
CA LYS A 181 6.88 -11.88 -18.56
C LYS A 181 7.53 -12.07 -17.19
N PRO A 182 7.54 -13.29 -16.65
CA PRO A 182 8.04 -13.54 -15.29
C PRO A 182 9.53 -13.24 -15.14
N GLU A 183 10.30 -13.22 -16.25
CA GLU A 183 11.71 -12.87 -16.26
C GLU A 183 12.00 -11.41 -15.83
N LEU A 184 11.01 -10.52 -15.93
CA LEU A 184 11.12 -9.14 -15.47
C LEU A 184 11.02 -9.00 -13.95
N TYR A 185 10.59 -10.05 -13.26
CA TYR A 185 10.34 -10.06 -11.82
C TYR A 185 11.32 -11.00 -11.12
N LYS A 186 12.27 -10.46 -10.36
CA LYS A 186 13.31 -11.23 -9.68
C LYS A 186 12.77 -12.47 -8.97
N ARG A 187 11.61 -12.34 -8.32
CA ARG A 187 11.01 -13.40 -7.51
C ARG A 187 10.16 -14.40 -8.28
N LEU A 188 9.79 -14.11 -9.53
CA LEU A 188 9.08 -15.03 -10.42
C LEU A 188 10.02 -15.79 -11.36
N LYS A 189 11.17 -15.18 -11.67
CA LYS A 189 12.16 -15.78 -12.54
C LYS A 189 12.53 -17.19 -12.05
N ASN A 190 12.38 -18.18 -12.93
CA ASN A 190 12.64 -19.61 -12.67
C ASN A 190 11.78 -20.22 -11.53
N LYS A 191 10.60 -19.65 -11.23
CA LYS A 191 9.67 -20.16 -10.20
C LYS A 191 8.27 -20.39 -10.78
N PRO A 192 8.06 -21.41 -11.63
CA PRO A 192 6.80 -21.63 -12.34
C PRO A 192 5.59 -21.77 -11.41
N ALA A 193 5.76 -22.39 -10.23
CA ALA A 193 4.68 -22.52 -9.26
C ALA A 193 4.18 -21.16 -8.71
N LEU A 194 5.04 -20.15 -8.58
CA LEU A 194 4.61 -18.79 -8.21
C LEU A 194 3.95 -18.09 -9.39
N VAL A 195 4.42 -18.32 -10.62
CA VAL A 195 3.83 -17.76 -11.84
C VAL A 195 2.38 -18.24 -12.00
N GLU A 196 2.10 -19.53 -11.78
CA GLU A 196 0.73 -20.07 -11.83
C GLU A 196 -0.19 -19.39 -10.78
N LYS A 197 0.29 -19.19 -9.55
CA LYS A 197 -0.49 -18.46 -8.54
C LYS A 197 -0.77 -17.00 -8.94
N ILE A 198 0.19 -16.31 -9.55
CA ILE A 198 -0.03 -14.96 -10.09
C ILE A 198 -1.07 -14.98 -11.21
N LYS A 199 -1.01 -15.97 -12.11
CA LYS A 199 -1.97 -16.14 -13.20
C LYS A 199 -3.40 -16.38 -12.71
N GLU A 200 -3.57 -17.11 -11.58
CA GLU A 200 -4.88 -17.26 -10.93
C GLU A 200 -5.43 -15.90 -10.45
N ILE A 201 -4.57 -15.04 -9.88
CA ILE A 201 -4.93 -13.69 -9.46
C ILE A 201 -5.31 -12.84 -10.68
N GLU A 202 -4.52 -12.85 -11.74
CA GLU A 202 -4.78 -12.14 -12.98
C GLU A 202 -6.12 -12.56 -13.62
N ASN A 203 -6.42 -13.85 -13.62
CA ASN A 203 -7.72 -14.37 -14.06
C ASN A 203 -8.87 -13.88 -13.18
N SER A 204 -8.66 -13.81 -11.86
CA SER A 204 -9.63 -13.26 -10.93
C SER A 204 -9.88 -11.75 -11.17
N ILE A 205 -8.82 -10.97 -11.42
CA ILE A 205 -8.94 -9.54 -11.76
C ILE A 205 -9.83 -9.36 -12.98
N LYS A 206 -9.61 -10.13 -14.04
CA LYS A 206 -10.36 -10.04 -15.30
C LYS A 206 -11.88 -10.27 -15.14
N GLN A 207 -12.29 -11.03 -14.12
CA GLN A 207 -13.69 -11.38 -13.88
C GLN A 207 -14.44 -10.35 -13.02
N ARG A 208 -13.73 -9.39 -12.41
CA ARG A 208 -14.34 -8.39 -11.51
C ARG A 208 -14.87 -7.19 -12.27
N GLU A 209 -15.76 -6.47 -11.65
CA GLU A 209 -16.31 -5.21 -12.16
C GLU A 209 -15.46 -4.05 -11.66
N TYR A 210 -14.99 -3.23 -12.59
CA TYR A 210 -14.24 -2.01 -12.32
C TYR A 210 -14.80 -0.83 -13.09
N TYR A 211 -14.54 0.36 -12.57
CA TYR A 211 -14.89 1.62 -13.20
C TYR A 211 -13.66 2.50 -13.35
N HIS A 212 -13.60 3.30 -14.39
CA HIS A 212 -12.64 4.38 -14.54
C HIS A 212 -13.32 5.61 -15.13
N ILE A 213 -12.81 6.80 -14.83
CA ILE A 213 -13.22 8.03 -15.48
C ILE A 213 -12.30 8.21 -16.69
N PRO A 214 -12.80 8.11 -17.94
CA PRO A 214 -11.98 8.31 -19.13
C PRO A 214 -11.32 9.70 -19.14
N VAL A 215 -10.15 9.84 -19.77
CA VAL A 215 -9.41 11.12 -19.86
C VAL A 215 -10.33 12.28 -20.25
N SER A 216 -11.21 12.09 -21.24
CA SER A 216 -12.15 13.11 -21.74
C SER A 216 -13.22 13.57 -20.74
N LYS A 217 -13.40 12.86 -19.61
CA LYS A 217 -14.42 13.15 -18.60
C LYS A 217 -13.85 13.60 -17.26
N ILE A 218 -12.53 13.66 -17.11
CA ILE A 218 -11.89 13.99 -15.83
C ILE A 218 -12.27 15.40 -15.38
N GLU A 219 -12.26 16.38 -16.27
CA GLU A 219 -12.61 17.76 -15.97
C GLU A 219 -14.00 17.88 -15.32
N GLN A 220 -14.99 17.12 -15.81
CA GLN A 220 -16.37 17.10 -15.26
C GLN A 220 -16.44 16.48 -13.85
N ALA A 221 -15.50 15.64 -13.49
CA ALA A 221 -15.44 14.97 -12.18
C ALA A 221 -14.55 15.73 -11.18
N GLU A 222 -13.65 16.60 -11.65
CA GLU A 222 -12.54 17.15 -10.89
C GLU A 222 -12.98 17.92 -9.64
N ASP A 223 -14.09 18.66 -9.70
CA ASP A 223 -14.61 19.41 -8.54
C ASP A 223 -15.08 18.50 -7.40
N ARG A 224 -15.51 17.27 -7.72
CA ARG A 224 -16.00 16.27 -6.74
C ARG A 224 -14.89 15.37 -6.19
N ILE A 225 -13.69 15.40 -6.78
CA ILE A 225 -12.50 14.77 -6.25
C ILE A 225 -12.05 15.59 -5.04
N LYS A 226 -11.87 14.95 -3.89
CA LYS A 226 -11.49 15.61 -2.64
C LYS A 226 -9.97 15.57 -2.42
N ALA A 227 -9.46 16.47 -1.57
CA ALA A 227 -8.10 16.35 -1.07
C ALA A 227 -7.90 15.00 -0.37
N GLY A 228 -6.77 14.34 -0.63
CA GLY A 228 -6.45 13.03 -0.07
C GLY A 228 -7.09 11.85 -0.81
N ASP A 229 -7.99 12.05 -1.79
CA ASP A 229 -8.42 10.97 -2.66
C ASP A 229 -7.18 10.37 -3.36
N LEU A 230 -7.07 9.04 -3.36
CA LEU A 230 -6.01 8.34 -4.07
C LEU A 230 -6.41 8.20 -5.53
N ILE A 231 -5.49 8.53 -6.41
CA ILE A 231 -5.71 8.51 -7.87
C ILE A 231 -4.87 7.39 -8.46
N ALA A 232 -5.53 6.47 -9.17
CA ALA A 232 -4.88 5.41 -9.93
C ALA A 232 -5.11 5.64 -11.42
N ILE A 233 -4.04 5.88 -12.18
CA ILE A 233 -4.09 6.18 -13.61
C ILE A 233 -4.15 4.88 -14.39
N THR A 234 -5.31 4.58 -14.99
CA THR A 234 -5.51 3.37 -15.79
C THR A 234 -4.70 3.40 -17.09
N SER A 235 -4.17 2.26 -17.47
CA SER A 235 -3.16 2.13 -18.52
C SER A 235 -3.73 1.76 -19.89
N THR A 236 -3.09 2.26 -20.96
CA THR A 236 -3.25 1.74 -22.34
C THR A 236 -2.23 0.66 -22.66
N ILE A 237 -1.28 0.37 -21.75
CA ILE A 237 -0.25 -0.64 -21.97
C ILE A 237 -0.87 -2.03 -21.81
N SER A 238 -0.67 -2.90 -22.79
CA SER A 238 -1.15 -4.28 -22.72
C SER A 238 -0.59 -5.01 -21.50
N GLY A 239 -1.46 -5.70 -20.78
CA GLY A 239 -1.10 -6.47 -19.59
C GLY A 239 -0.94 -5.66 -18.30
N VAL A 240 -1.05 -4.31 -18.37
CA VAL A 240 -0.90 -3.40 -17.22
C VAL A 240 -2.24 -2.73 -16.94
N ASP A 241 -2.75 -2.86 -15.73
CA ASP A 241 -4.01 -2.26 -15.29
C ASP A 241 -3.87 -0.75 -15.02
N VAL A 242 -2.89 -0.38 -14.21
CA VAL A 242 -2.59 0.98 -13.76
C VAL A 242 -1.10 1.26 -13.98
N ASN A 243 -0.76 2.38 -14.58
CA ASN A 243 0.63 2.75 -14.86
C ASN A 243 1.22 3.74 -13.86
N HIS A 244 0.39 4.38 -13.04
CA HIS A 244 0.85 5.35 -12.05
C HIS A 244 -0.21 5.61 -10.98
N VAL A 245 0.23 5.94 -9.76
CA VAL A 245 -0.65 6.28 -8.64
C VAL A 245 -0.14 7.51 -7.90
N GLY A 246 -1.03 8.18 -7.15
CA GLY A 246 -0.70 9.30 -6.30
C GLY A 246 -1.92 9.80 -5.53
N ILE A 247 -1.87 11.04 -5.07
CA ILE A 247 -2.84 11.64 -4.15
C ILE A 247 -3.34 12.96 -4.74
N ALA A 248 -4.64 13.17 -4.72
CA ALA A 248 -5.25 14.44 -5.10
C ALA A 248 -5.00 15.50 -4.02
N VAL A 249 -4.62 16.69 -4.43
CA VAL A 249 -4.48 17.86 -3.54
C VAL A 249 -5.21 19.05 -4.10
N LYS A 250 -5.81 19.86 -3.24
CA LYS A 250 -6.49 21.10 -3.65
C LYS A 250 -5.58 22.30 -3.48
N ARG A 251 -5.59 23.19 -4.49
CA ARG A 251 -4.91 24.49 -4.47
C ARG A 251 -5.76 25.50 -5.24
N ASN A 252 -6.18 26.56 -4.57
CA ASN A 252 -7.01 27.62 -5.17
C ASN A 252 -8.27 27.07 -5.88
N GLY A 253 -8.97 26.14 -5.25
CA GLY A 253 -10.18 25.49 -5.78
C GLY A 253 -9.95 24.44 -6.87
N LYS A 254 -8.74 24.30 -7.40
CA LYS A 254 -8.38 23.31 -8.44
C LYS A 254 -7.73 22.08 -7.83
N THR A 255 -7.83 20.95 -8.54
CA THR A 255 -7.20 19.68 -8.15
C THR A 255 -5.87 19.50 -8.84
N TYR A 256 -4.85 19.11 -8.08
CA TYR A 256 -3.50 18.79 -8.56
C TYR A 256 -3.14 17.36 -8.14
N PHE A 257 -2.11 16.82 -8.79
CA PHE A 257 -1.66 15.45 -8.56
C PHE A 257 -0.33 15.43 -7.80
N MET A 258 -0.35 14.92 -6.57
CA MET A 258 0.84 14.71 -5.77
C MET A 258 1.30 13.26 -5.91
N HIS A 259 2.53 13.05 -6.36
CA HIS A 259 3.03 11.74 -6.77
C HIS A 259 4.56 11.64 -6.70
N ALA A 260 5.09 10.43 -6.85
CA ALA A 260 6.51 10.17 -7.04
C ALA A 260 6.76 9.71 -8.50
N PRO A 261 7.02 10.62 -9.46
CA PRO A 261 7.31 10.25 -10.84
C PRO A 261 8.76 9.82 -11.01
N MET A 262 8.99 8.77 -11.80
CA MET A 262 10.33 8.33 -12.18
C MET A 262 11.11 9.46 -12.88
N ALA A 263 10.48 10.17 -13.83
CA ALA A 263 11.10 11.26 -14.58
C ALA A 263 11.47 12.46 -13.70
N GLY A 264 10.64 12.77 -12.69
CA GLY A 264 10.87 13.87 -11.74
C GLY A 264 11.88 13.52 -10.65
N LYS A 265 12.25 12.25 -10.48
CA LYS A 265 13.19 11.70 -9.51
C LYS A 265 12.90 12.02 -8.03
N LYS A 266 11.74 12.55 -7.71
CA LYS A 266 11.32 12.91 -6.35
C LYS A 266 9.81 13.02 -6.22
N VAL A 267 9.29 12.93 -5.00
CA VAL A 267 7.90 13.26 -4.68
C VAL A 267 7.65 14.73 -4.97
N GLN A 268 6.58 15.03 -5.70
CA GLN A 268 6.22 16.38 -6.11
C GLN A 268 4.71 16.53 -6.33
N ILE A 269 4.24 17.77 -6.44
CA ILE A 269 2.90 18.09 -6.95
C ILE A 269 3.05 18.48 -8.42
N SER A 270 2.13 18.02 -9.27
CA SER A 270 2.10 18.40 -10.69
C SER A 270 2.05 19.94 -10.86
N GLU A 271 2.67 20.46 -11.90
CA GLU A 271 2.59 21.87 -12.24
C GLU A 271 1.22 22.25 -12.82
N SER A 272 0.61 21.35 -13.60
CA SER A 272 -0.73 21.46 -14.16
C SER A 272 -1.79 20.82 -13.27
N THR A 273 -3.06 21.11 -13.54
CA THR A 273 -4.20 20.46 -12.88
C THR A 273 -4.18 18.95 -13.10
N LEU A 274 -4.96 18.21 -12.31
CA LEU A 274 -5.06 16.75 -12.46
C LEU A 274 -5.50 16.38 -13.88
N GLY A 275 -6.54 17.00 -14.40
CA GLY A 275 -7.07 16.74 -15.74
C GLY A 275 -6.00 16.98 -16.83
N ASP A 276 -5.31 18.11 -16.79
CA ASP A 276 -4.24 18.44 -17.73
C ASP A 276 -3.06 17.45 -17.62
N TYR A 277 -2.67 17.10 -16.39
CA TYR A 277 -1.59 16.14 -16.17
C TYR A 277 -1.92 14.76 -16.78
N ILE A 278 -3.15 14.28 -16.58
CA ILE A 278 -3.58 12.98 -17.09
C ILE A 278 -3.68 13.00 -18.62
N SER A 279 -4.25 14.07 -19.20
CA SER A 279 -4.44 14.21 -20.66
C SER A 279 -3.10 14.34 -21.40
N GLY A 280 -2.06 14.87 -20.77
CA GLY A 280 -0.71 14.95 -21.34
C GLY A 280 0.00 13.60 -21.45
N GLY A 281 -0.47 12.55 -20.79
CA GLY A 281 0.19 11.25 -20.73
C GLY A 281 -0.29 10.28 -21.81
N ARG A 282 0.55 9.96 -22.81
CA ARG A 282 0.19 9.07 -23.96
C ARG A 282 -0.27 7.66 -23.55
N LYS A 283 0.10 7.19 -22.36
CA LYS A 283 -0.22 5.85 -21.85
C LYS A 283 -1.41 5.87 -20.89
N ASN A 284 -2.02 7.02 -20.66
CA ASN A 284 -3.12 7.19 -19.74
C ASN A 284 -4.45 6.94 -20.45
N LYS A 285 -5.31 6.09 -19.87
CA LYS A 285 -6.65 5.78 -20.38
C LYS A 285 -7.73 6.53 -19.61
N GLY A 286 -7.51 6.79 -18.32
CA GLY A 286 -8.41 7.46 -17.41
C GLY A 286 -7.89 7.32 -15.98
N ILE A 287 -8.78 7.51 -15.00
CA ILE A 287 -8.43 7.38 -13.58
C ILE A 287 -9.46 6.57 -12.80
N MET A 288 -9.01 5.87 -11.77
CA MET A 288 -9.84 5.45 -10.63
C MET A 288 -9.64 6.43 -9.49
N VAL A 289 -10.68 6.67 -8.71
CA VAL A 289 -10.66 7.58 -7.55
C VAL A 289 -11.08 6.81 -6.31
N LEU A 290 -10.17 6.71 -5.34
CA LEU A 290 -10.34 5.91 -4.15
C LEU A 290 -10.29 6.84 -2.93
N ARG A 291 -11.38 6.89 -2.19
CA ARG A 291 -11.50 7.76 -1.02
C ARG A 291 -11.09 7.04 0.24
N PRO A 292 -10.08 7.54 0.98
CA PRO A 292 -9.72 6.99 2.28
C PRO A 292 -10.91 6.98 3.24
N LEU A 293 -11.04 5.92 4.05
CA LEU A 293 -12.06 5.78 5.08
C LEU A 293 -11.43 5.89 6.47
N GLU A 294 -12.16 6.44 7.41
CA GLU A 294 -11.76 6.49 8.82
C GLU A 294 -11.45 5.06 9.32
N PRO A 295 -10.35 4.85 10.10
CA PRO A 295 -9.91 3.53 10.52
C PRO A 295 -10.74 2.93 11.65
#